data_ae247873a400d1988a766ea298df0094
#
_entry.id   ae247873a400d1988a766ea298df0094
#
_cell.length_a   1.000
_cell.length_b   1.000
_cell.length_c   1.000
_cell.angle_alpha   90.00
_cell.angle_beta   90.00
_cell.angle_gamma   90.00
#
_symmetry.space_group_name_H-M   'P 1'
#
loop_
_entity.id
_entity.type
_entity.pdbx_description
1 polymer ?
#
loop_
_entity_poly.entity_id
_entity_poly.type
_entity_poly.pdbx_seq_one_letter_code
_entity_poly.pdbx_strand_id
1 'polypeptide(L)'
;MSPDIQSNNRISIQVSLSGYSFKVLAPDGAVVSASASWLGPGTVFTTPELQRRYVGAEIALMTPKFALVPSAFLLPGEEREALADVCDLAPGDEVRVCDVPQFGARLVYSLSVGETLSKVIAQSLSAAEVLPEIWYLLRALADVPEYNRIVASHADGRLYLAIAQGKTLLLANSYPAPDFTTAEYYLFLAVKRLQINPEASAVWFRTPLGPAEERSLYR
;
A
#
# COMPACT_ATOMS: atom_id res chain seq x y z
N MET A 1 -24.37 -28.70 8.35
CA MET A 1 -23.20 -27.86 8.67
C MET A 1 -22.02 -28.41 7.87
N SER A 2 -21.66 -27.77 6.76
CA SER A 2 -20.48 -28.18 6.00
C SER A 2 -19.23 -27.84 6.82
N PRO A 3 -18.19 -28.67 6.84
CA PRO A 3 -16.97 -28.36 7.56
C PRO A 3 -16.33 -27.13 6.87
N ASP A 4 -15.91 -26.17 7.70
CA ASP A 4 -15.09 -25.03 7.29
C ASP A 4 -13.88 -25.53 6.51
N ILE A 5 -13.95 -25.48 5.19
CA ILE A 5 -12.79 -25.72 4.34
C ILE A 5 -11.88 -24.51 4.59
N GLN A 6 -10.87 -24.69 5.44
CA GLN A 6 -9.75 -23.76 5.50
C GLN A 6 -9.15 -23.71 4.10
N SER A 7 -9.43 -22.63 3.39
CA SER A 7 -8.83 -22.41 2.08
C SER A 7 -7.35 -22.10 2.31
N ASN A 8 -6.45 -22.83 1.65
CA ASN A 8 -5.01 -22.53 1.65
C ASN A 8 -4.69 -21.22 0.92
N ASN A 9 -5.70 -20.42 0.64
CA ASN A 9 -5.60 -19.16 -0.06
C ASN A 9 -5.22 -18.03 0.89
N ARG A 10 -4.65 -16.99 0.33
CA ARG A 10 -4.35 -15.71 0.99
C ARG A 10 -5.30 -14.64 0.45
N ILE A 11 -5.61 -13.64 1.27
CA ILE A 11 -6.38 -12.48 0.83
C ILE A 11 -5.56 -11.21 1.01
N SER A 12 -5.57 -10.35 0.01
CA SER A 12 -5.01 -9.01 0.06
C SER A 12 -6.14 -8.00 -0.13
N ILE A 13 -6.23 -7.03 0.76
CA ILE A 13 -7.30 -6.04 0.79
C ILE A 13 -6.69 -4.66 0.81
N GLN A 14 -7.19 -3.76 -0.03
CA GLN A 14 -6.89 -2.32 0.04
C GLN A 14 -8.10 -1.61 0.65
N VAL A 15 -7.85 -0.71 1.58
CA VAL A 15 -8.88 0.06 2.31
C VAL A 15 -8.60 1.55 2.19
N SER A 16 -9.62 2.32 1.86
CA SER A 16 -9.60 3.78 1.78
C SER A 16 -10.88 4.40 2.37
N LEU A 17 -11.02 5.72 2.25
CA LEU A 17 -12.27 6.42 2.57
C LEU A 17 -13.42 6.01 1.66
N SER A 18 -13.13 5.71 0.38
CA SER A 18 -14.14 5.32 -0.61
C SER A 18 -14.69 3.91 -0.40
N GLY A 19 -13.98 3.09 0.39
CA GLY A 19 -14.35 1.70 0.63
C GLY A 19 -13.15 0.77 0.61
N TYR A 20 -13.32 -0.38 -0.03
CA TYR A 20 -12.26 -1.40 -0.11
C TYR A 20 -12.29 -2.15 -1.45
N SER A 21 -11.15 -2.74 -1.78
CA SER A 21 -11.03 -3.74 -2.85
C SER A 21 -10.28 -4.97 -2.31
N PHE A 22 -10.45 -6.12 -2.92
CA PHE A 22 -9.77 -7.33 -2.48
C PHE A 22 -9.31 -8.21 -3.66
N LYS A 23 -8.32 -9.05 -3.35
CA LYS A 23 -7.83 -10.13 -4.22
C LYS A 23 -7.54 -11.36 -3.38
N VAL A 24 -8.09 -12.50 -3.78
CA VAL A 24 -7.82 -13.81 -3.19
C VAL A 24 -6.82 -14.53 -4.08
N LEU A 25 -5.74 -15.00 -3.48
CA LEU A 25 -4.64 -15.68 -4.16
C LEU A 25 -4.54 -17.12 -3.68
N ALA A 26 -4.40 -18.04 -4.63
CA ALA A 26 -4.04 -19.43 -4.36
C ALA A 26 -2.57 -19.53 -3.88
N PRO A 27 -2.13 -20.68 -3.34
CA PRO A 27 -0.76 -20.88 -2.88
C PRO A 27 0.31 -20.66 -3.96
N ASP A 28 -0.02 -20.90 -5.22
CA ASP A 28 0.84 -20.68 -6.40
C ASP A 28 0.84 -19.22 -6.90
N GLY A 29 0.08 -18.33 -6.25
CA GLY A 29 -0.07 -16.93 -6.62
C GLY A 29 -1.15 -16.65 -7.66
N ALA A 30 -1.85 -17.67 -8.17
CA ALA A 30 -2.96 -17.47 -9.10
C ALA A 30 -4.12 -16.71 -8.43
N VAL A 31 -4.75 -15.79 -9.18
CA VAL A 31 -5.93 -15.07 -8.70
C VAL A 31 -7.15 -15.97 -8.75
N VAL A 32 -7.73 -16.27 -7.59
CA VAL A 32 -8.94 -17.10 -7.44
C VAL A 32 -10.19 -16.25 -7.52
N SER A 33 -10.17 -15.07 -6.90
CA SER A 33 -11.27 -14.10 -6.87
C SER A 33 -10.71 -12.70 -6.65
N ALA A 34 -11.37 -11.70 -7.21
CA ALA A 34 -11.04 -10.30 -6.95
C ALA A 34 -12.29 -9.44 -7.11
N SER A 35 -12.34 -8.32 -6.40
CA SER A 35 -13.36 -7.30 -6.68
C SER A 35 -13.08 -6.62 -8.02
N ALA A 36 -14.12 -6.44 -8.85
CA ALA A 36 -14.00 -5.77 -10.14
C ALA A 36 -13.75 -4.25 -10.01
N SER A 37 -14.14 -3.69 -8.85
CA SER A 37 -14.01 -2.25 -8.52
C SER A 37 -13.96 -2.09 -7.00
N TRP A 38 -13.81 -0.85 -6.55
CA TRP A 38 -13.97 -0.50 -5.14
C TRP A 38 -15.40 -0.79 -4.68
N LEU A 39 -15.50 -1.44 -3.52
CA LEU A 39 -16.75 -1.80 -2.85
C LEU A 39 -17.02 -0.79 -1.73
N GLY A 40 -18.26 -0.34 -1.61
CA GLY A 40 -18.64 0.59 -0.55
C GLY A 40 -18.54 -0.02 0.85
N PRO A 41 -18.29 0.79 1.90
CA PRO A 41 -18.09 0.29 3.27
C PRO A 41 -19.24 -0.57 3.79
N GLY A 42 -20.48 -0.27 3.39
CA GLY A 42 -21.68 -1.00 3.81
C GLY A 42 -21.73 -2.45 3.34
N THR A 43 -20.92 -2.87 2.37
CA THR A 43 -20.94 -4.23 1.82
C THR A 43 -20.02 -5.20 2.57
N VAL A 44 -19.26 -4.76 3.57
CA VAL A 44 -18.29 -5.59 4.32
C VAL A 44 -18.92 -6.86 4.87
N PHE A 45 -20.12 -6.76 5.44
CA PHE A 45 -20.80 -7.89 6.05
C PHE A 45 -21.51 -8.82 5.04
N THR A 46 -21.66 -8.39 3.79
CA THR A 46 -22.31 -9.15 2.72
C THR A 46 -21.36 -9.68 1.67
N THR A 47 -20.08 -9.28 1.70
CA THR A 47 -19.05 -9.80 0.79
C THR A 47 -18.59 -11.18 1.24
N PRO A 48 -18.89 -12.26 0.46
CA PRO A 48 -18.62 -13.64 0.89
C PRO A 48 -17.14 -13.90 1.17
N GLU A 49 -16.24 -13.26 0.44
CA GLU A 49 -14.80 -13.42 0.59
C GLU A 49 -14.32 -12.95 1.98
N LEU A 50 -14.89 -11.89 2.53
CA LEU A 50 -14.53 -11.38 3.86
C LEU A 50 -15.09 -12.25 5.01
N GLN A 51 -15.97 -13.20 4.71
CA GLN A 51 -16.55 -14.13 5.69
C GLN A 51 -15.82 -15.49 5.70
N ARG A 52 -14.79 -15.67 4.86
CA ARG A 52 -14.01 -16.90 4.76
C ARG A 52 -12.75 -16.83 5.61
N ARG A 53 -12.21 -18.01 5.94
CA ARG A 53 -10.91 -18.12 6.60
C ARG A 53 -9.80 -18.29 5.58
N TYR A 54 -8.68 -17.61 5.80
CA TYR A 54 -7.49 -17.62 4.97
C TYR A 54 -6.27 -18.01 5.80
N VAL A 55 -5.24 -18.58 5.15
CA VAL A 55 -3.95 -18.87 5.81
C VAL A 55 -3.13 -17.59 6.03
N GLY A 56 -3.46 -16.51 5.36
CA GLY A 56 -2.85 -15.19 5.55
C GLY A 56 -3.72 -14.09 4.97
N ALA A 57 -3.75 -12.96 5.64
CA ALA A 57 -4.45 -11.76 5.19
C ALA A 57 -3.53 -10.55 5.29
N GLU A 58 -3.53 -9.72 4.24
CA GLU A 58 -2.83 -8.44 4.18
C GLU A 58 -3.86 -7.33 4.01
N ILE A 59 -3.80 -6.31 4.87
CA ILE A 59 -4.68 -5.14 4.78
C ILE A 59 -3.82 -3.91 4.54
N ALA A 60 -3.89 -3.37 3.32
CA ALA A 60 -3.18 -2.17 2.91
C ALA A 60 -4.09 -0.95 3.05
N LEU A 61 -3.75 -0.05 3.96
CA LEU A 61 -4.46 1.20 4.17
C LEU A 61 -3.94 2.27 3.20
N MET A 62 -4.85 2.84 2.40
CA MET A 62 -4.53 3.89 1.42
C MET A 62 -4.47 5.26 2.12
N THR A 63 -3.61 5.38 3.14
CA THR A 63 -3.41 6.65 3.87
C THR A 63 -2.33 7.50 3.20
N PRO A 64 -2.58 8.81 2.97
CA PRO A 64 -1.55 9.75 2.53
C PRO A 64 -0.68 10.28 3.67
N LYS A 65 -1.12 10.07 4.93
CA LYS A 65 -0.46 10.61 6.13
C LYS A 65 0.54 9.58 6.66
N PHE A 66 1.77 9.72 6.24
CA PHE A 66 2.90 8.91 6.73
C PHE A 66 4.22 9.68 6.67
N ALA A 67 5.15 9.27 7.53
CA ALA A 67 6.52 9.75 7.57
C ALA A 67 7.47 8.56 7.74
N LEU A 68 8.58 8.58 7.04
CA LEU A 68 9.66 7.62 7.23
C LEU A 68 10.77 8.30 8.03
N VAL A 69 11.01 7.81 9.25
CA VAL A 69 11.98 8.37 10.19
C VAL A 69 13.10 7.36 10.40
N PRO A 70 14.40 7.74 10.26
CA PRO A 70 15.48 6.84 10.61
C PRO A 70 15.34 6.34 12.05
N SER A 71 15.51 5.05 12.28
CA SER A 71 15.20 4.40 13.57
C SER A 71 15.93 5.04 14.76
N ALA A 72 17.13 5.61 14.53
CA ALA A 72 17.91 6.28 15.57
C ALA A 72 17.34 7.65 16.00
N PHE A 73 16.42 8.24 15.23
CA PHE A 73 15.88 9.57 15.48
C PHE A 73 14.41 9.58 15.93
N LEU A 74 13.77 8.41 16.03
CA LEU A 74 12.41 8.31 16.54
C LEU A 74 12.43 7.76 17.97
N LEU A 75 12.24 8.64 18.96
CA LEU A 75 12.13 8.25 20.36
C LEU A 75 10.71 7.73 20.67
N PRO A 76 10.56 6.81 21.62
CA PRO A 76 9.25 6.35 22.05
C PRO A 76 8.38 7.50 22.57
N GLY A 77 7.17 7.62 22.03
CA GLY A 77 6.20 8.66 22.38
C GLY A 77 6.24 9.91 21.49
N GLU A 78 7.23 10.04 20.59
CA GLU A 78 7.36 11.16 19.65
C GLU A 78 6.72 10.87 18.27
N GLU A 79 6.08 9.71 18.10
CA GLU A 79 5.54 9.28 16.80
C GLU A 79 4.53 10.28 16.23
N ARG A 80 3.67 10.83 17.10
CA ARG A 80 2.66 11.81 16.67
C ARG A 80 3.30 13.13 16.25
N GLU A 81 4.31 13.60 16.96
CA GLU A 81 5.05 14.82 16.64
C GLU A 81 5.81 14.67 15.34
N ALA A 82 6.55 13.58 15.17
CA ALA A 82 7.27 13.28 13.93
C ALA A 82 6.35 13.20 12.70
N LEU A 83 5.10 12.74 12.85
CA LEU A 83 4.13 12.75 11.76
C LEU A 83 3.53 14.14 11.53
N ALA A 84 3.31 14.91 12.60
CA ALA A 84 2.75 16.27 12.54
C ALA A 84 3.69 17.25 11.83
N ASP A 85 4.99 17.01 11.85
CA ASP A 85 5.99 17.84 11.15
C ASP A 85 5.83 17.80 9.62
N VAL A 86 5.20 16.74 9.08
CA VAL A 86 5.07 16.53 7.62
C VAL A 86 3.63 16.36 7.14
N CYS A 87 2.68 16.20 8.04
CA CYS A 87 1.27 16.00 7.73
C CYS A 87 0.35 16.77 8.66
N ASP A 88 -0.73 17.34 8.14
CA ASP A 88 -1.80 17.90 8.96
C ASP A 88 -2.56 16.80 9.69
N LEU A 89 -2.44 16.74 11.01
CA LEU A 89 -3.14 15.78 11.85
C LEU A 89 -4.34 16.42 12.53
N ALA A 90 -5.48 15.76 12.48
CA ALA A 90 -6.63 16.08 13.30
C ALA A 90 -6.42 15.58 14.76
N PRO A 91 -7.08 16.18 15.77
CA PRO A 91 -6.96 15.75 17.16
C PRO A 91 -7.28 14.27 17.39
N GLY A 92 -8.21 13.71 16.61
CA GLY A 92 -8.64 12.31 16.69
C GLY A 92 -7.84 11.32 15.81
N ASP A 93 -6.82 11.77 15.08
CA ASP A 93 -6.01 10.87 14.25
C ASP A 93 -5.28 9.85 15.13
N GLU A 94 -5.53 8.55 14.90
CA GLU A 94 -4.78 7.49 15.53
C GLU A 94 -3.46 7.28 14.79
N VAL A 95 -2.34 7.54 15.46
CA VAL A 95 -1.00 7.36 14.89
C VAL A 95 -0.44 6.02 15.31
N ARG A 96 0.16 5.31 14.36
CA ARG A 96 0.87 4.04 14.54
C ARG A 96 2.25 4.08 13.92
N VAL A 97 3.06 3.11 14.31
CA VAL A 97 4.41 2.92 13.78
C VAL A 97 4.63 1.47 13.42
N CYS A 98 5.37 1.24 12.34
CA CYS A 98 5.88 -0.08 11.98
C CYS A 98 7.33 0.01 11.50
N ASP A 99 8.05 -1.09 11.63
CA ASP A 99 9.47 -1.13 11.26
C ASP A 99 9.66 -1.32 9.75
N VAL A 100 10.71 -0.67 9.22
CA VAL A 100 11.21 -0.82 7.85
C VAL A 100 12.71 -1.12 7.91
N PRO A 101 13.07 -2.32 8.40
CA PRO A 101 14.44 -2.66 8.77
C PRO A 101 15.42 -2.64 7.59
N GLN A 102 14.95 -2.93 6.37
CA GLN A 102 15.76 -2.90 5.15
C GLN A 102 16.33 -1.52 4.83
N PHE A 103 15.74 -0.46 5.38
CA PHE A 103 16.20 0.93 5.24
C PHE A 103 16.62 1.56 6.57
N GLY A 104 16.70 0.79 7.65
CA GLY A 104 17.05 1.29 8.98
C GLY A 104 16.09 2.37 9.50
N ALA A 105 14.82 2.27 9.15
CA ALA A 105 13.81 3.29 9.40
C ALA A 105 12.56 2.72 10.07
N ARG A 106 11.76 3.62 10.64
CA ARG A 106 10.42 3.37 11.14
C ARG A 106 9.42 4.20 10.34
N LEU A 107 8.34 3.58 9.95
CA LEU A 107 7.25 4.24 9.23
C LEU A 107 6.17 4.62 10.22
N VAL A 108 5.98 5.91 10.41
CA VAL A 108 4.91 6.49 11.24
C VAL A 108 3.75 6.85 10.32
N TYR A 109 2.53 6.49 10.68
CA TYR A 109 1.36 6.71 9.82
C TYR A 109 0.07 6.90 10.61
N SER A 110 -0.93 7.55 9.98
CA SER A 110 -2.27 7.72 10.56
C SER A 110 -3.23 6.67 9.99
N LEU A 111 -4.04 6.07 10.87
CA LEU A 111 -5.15 5.17 10.51
C LEU A 111 -6.43 5.90 10.11
N SER A 112 -6.54 7.21 10.32
CA SER A 112 -7.79 7.97 10.25
C SER A 112 -8.56 7.82 8.93
N VAL A 113 -7.82 7.60 7.85
CA VAL A 113 -8.40 7.32 6.52
C VAL A 113 -8.88 5.87 6.45
N GLY A 114 -10.10 5.61 6.88
CA GLY A 114 -10.68 4.26 6.83
C GLY A 114 -10.45 3.43 8.10
N GLU A 115 -10.20 4.08 9.23
CA GLU A 115 -9.95 3.43 10.52
C GLU A 115 -11.04 2.41 10.90
N THR A 116 -12.30 2.83 10.89
CA THR A 116 -13.42 1.94 11.26
C THR A 116 -13.51 0.76 10.31
N LEU A 117 -13.43 1.00 9.01
CA LEU A 117 -13.54 -0.04 7.98
C LEU A 117 -12.38 -1.04 8.08
N SER A 118 -11.14 -0.56 8.23
CA SER A 118 -9.97 -1.42 8.37
C SER A 118 -10.00 -2.26 9.63
N LYS A 119 -10.48 -1.71 10.75
CA LYS A 119 -10.66 -2.45 12.02
C LYS A 119 -11.72 -3.55 11.89
N VAL A 120 -12.86 -3.26 11.25
CA VAL A 120 -13.91 -4.26 11.02
C VAL A 120 -13.40 -5.40 10.14
N ILE A 121 -12.70 -5.07 9.05
CA ILE A 121 -12.11 -6.08 8.16
C ILE A 121 -11.06 -6.92 8.89
N ALA A 122 -10.16 -6.26 9.64
CA ALA A 122 -9.13 -6.97 10.41
C ALA A 122 -9.71 -7.94 11.44
N GLN A 123 -10.78 -7.57 12.11
CA GLN A 123 -11.48 -8.45 13.05
C GLN A 123 -12.09 -9.67 12.35
N SER A 124 -12.70 -9.48 11.19
CA SER A 124 -13.28 -10.57 10.38
C SER A 124 -12.22 -11.56 9.88
N LEU A 125 -10.97 -11.10 9.70
CA LEU A 125 -9.85 -11.88 9.15
C LEU A 125 -8.84 -12.34 10.23
N SER A 126 -9.30 -12.67 11.42
CA SER A 126 -8.45 -13.18 12.52
C SER A 126 -7.38 -12.16 12.98
N ALA A 127 -7.76 -10.91 13.12
CA ALA A 127 -6.90 -9.81 13.58
C ALA A 127 -5.67 -9.56 12.68
N ALA A 128 -5.87 -9.58 11.37
CA ALA A 128 -4.83 -9.20 10.41
C ALA A 128 -4.31 -7.79 10.70
N GLU A 129 -3.00 -7.60 10.52
CA GLU A 129 -2.37 -6.30 10.72
C GLU A 129 -2.76 -5.33 9.61
N VAL A 130 -3.08 -4.08 10.02
CA VAL A 130 -3.39 -2.99 9.09
C VAL A 130 -2.14 -2.14 8.92
N LEU A 131 -1.54 -2.20 7.72
CA LEU A 131 -0.32 -1.46 7.38
C LEU A 131 -0.62 -0.49 6.22
N PRO A 132 0.07 0.66 6.15
CA PRO A 132 -0.13 1.60 5.04
C PRO A 132 0.38 1.03 3.72
N GLU A 133 -0.25 1.39 2.60
CA GLU A 133 0.14 0.91 1.26
C GLU A 133 1.64 1.15 0.98
N ILE A 134 2.17 2.28 1.41
CA ILE A 134 3.60 2.59 1.22
C ILE A 134 4.53 1.56 1.89
N TRP A 135 4.11 0.92 3.00
CA TRP A 135 4.89 -0.16 3.63
C TRP A 135 5.05 -1.37 2.69
N TYR A 136 3.96 -1.72 2.01
CA TYR A 136 3.99 -2.82 1.03
C TYR A 136 4.87 -2.49 -0.18
N LEU A 137 4.91 -1.22 -0.61
CA LEU A 137 5.84 -0.79 -1.66
C LEU A 137 7.29 -0.91 -1.19
N LEU A 138 7.58 -0.42 0.02
CA LEU A 138 8.92 -0.51 0.61
C LEU A 138 9.37 -1.97 0.75
N ARG A 139 8.48 -2.87 1.18
CA ARG A 139 8.76 -4.31 1.23
C ARG A 139 9.04 -4.87 -0.16
N ALA A 140 8.21 -4.55 -1.13
CA ALA A 140 8.35 -5.04 -2.50
C ALA A 140 9.62 -4.55 -3.20
N LEU A 141 10.21 -3.42 -2.80
CA LEU A 141 11.51 -2.98 -3.33
C LEU A 141 12.62 -4.02 -3.13
N ALA A 142 12.51 -4.89 -2.10
CA ALA A 142 13.49 -5.94 -1.86
C ALA A 142 13.47 -7.03 -2.95
N ASP A 143 12.31 -7.24 -3.58
CA ASP A 143 12.09 -8.28 -4.59
C ASP A 143 12.43 -7.79 -6.01
N VAL A 144 12.63 -6.48 -6.20
CA VAL A 144 13.01 -5.88 -7.48
C VAL A 144 14.49 -6.13 -7.74
N PRO A 145 14.86 -6.85 -8.82
CA PRO A 145 16.24 -7.25 -9.07
C PRO A 145 17.12 -6.12 -9.63
N GLU A 146 16.52 -5.08 -10.22
CA GLU A 146 17.21 -3.98 -10.86
C GLU A 146 17.95 -3.10 -9.84
N TYR A 147 19.02 -2.43 -10.29
CA TYR A 147 19.74 -1.47 -9.46
C TYR A 147 18.88 -0.24 -9.14
N ASN A 148 18.17 0.30 -10.14
CA ASN A 148 17.15 1.33 -9.96
C ASN A 148 15.81 0.64 -9.71
N ARG A 149 15.37 0.63 -8.48
CA ARG A 149 14.17 -0.05 -8.02
C ARG A 149 13.04 0.95 -7.90
N ILE A 150 12.00 0.77 -8.67
CA ILE A 150 10.82 1.65 -8.66
C ILE A 150 9.59 0.78 -8.47
N VAL A 151 8.88 1.01 -7.36
CA VAL A 151 7.61 0.33 -7.06
C VAL A 151 6.53 1.38 -6.88
N ALA A 152 5.43 1.18 -7.56
CA ALA A 152 4.28 2.09 -7.56
C ALA A 152 2.97 1.36 -7.28
N SER A 153 1.99 2.09 -6.80
CA SER A 153 0.59 1.67 -6.67
C SER A 153 -0.30 2.86 -6.99
N HIS A 154 -1.21 2.70 -7.94
CA HIS A 154 -2.20 3.72 -8.26
C HIS A 154 -3.60 3.19 -7.94
N ALA A 155 -4.23 3.76 -6.93
CA ALA A 155 -5.56 3.36 -6.49
C ALA A 155 -6.25 4.50 -5.73
N ASP A 156 -7.57 4.54 -5.83
CA ASP A 156 -8.43 5.52 -5.15
C ASP A 156 -7.97 6.98 -5.31
N GLY A 157 -7.62 7.35 -6.56
CA GLY A 157 -7.19 8.71 -6.90
C GLY A 157 -5.83 9.13 -6.32
N ARG A 158 -4.97 8.18 -5.98
CA ARG A 158 -3.62 8.45 -5.47
C ARG A 158 -2.57 7.53 -6.09
N LEU A 159 -1.40 8.11 -6.34
CA LEU A 159 -0.18 7.36 -6.61
C LEU A 159 0.62 7.24 -5.32
N TYR A 160 1.01 6.03 -4.94
CA TYR A 160 2.05 5.73 -3.98
C TYR A 160 3.30 5.33 -4.73
N LEU A 161 4.45 5.84 -4.32
CA LEU A 161 5.70 5.66 -5.04
C LEU A 161 6.86 5.45 -4.08
N ALA A 162 7.59 4.37 -4.26
CA ALA A 162 8.83 4.08 -3.56
C ALA A 162 9.95 3.84 -4.56
N ILE A 163 11.08 4.52 -4.39
CA ILE A 163 12.24 4.46 -5.28
C ILE A 163 13.49 4.24 -4.46
N ALA A 164 14.29 3.25 -4.85
CA ALA A 164 15.60 2.99 -4.26
C ALA A 164 16.65 2.77 -5.36
N GLN A 165 17.88 3.08 -5.03
CA GLN A 165 19.04 2.80 -5.88
C GLN A 165 20.03 1.93 -5.09
N GLY A 166 20.22 0.71 -5.54
CA GLY A 166 20.95 -0.28 -4.75
C GLY A 166 20.30 -0.47 -3.38
N LYS A 167 21.00 -0.15 -2.30
CA LYS A 167 20.50 -0.25 -0.91
C LYS A 167 19.96 1.08 -0.36
N THR A 168 20.02 2.17 -1.12
CA THR A 168 19.66 3.50 -0.66
C THR A 168 18.23 3.81 -1.08
N LEU A 169 17.35 4.09 -0.13
CA LEU A 169 16.04 4.65 -0.42
C LEU A 169 16.17 6.11 -0.84
N LEU A 170 15.62 6.46 -1.99
CA LEU A 170 15.65 7.81 -2.55
C LEU A 170 14.33 8.55 -2.36
N LEU A 171 13.21 7.82 -2.41
CA LEU A 171 11.87 8.38 -2.30
C LEU A 171 10.91 7.35 -1.71
N ALA A 172 10.06 7.82 -0.79
CA ALA A 172 8.83 7.15 -0.39
C ALA A 172 7.78 8.24 -0.19
N ASN A 173 6.79 8.34 -1.09
CA ASN A 173 5.80 9.40 -1.05
C ASN A 173 4.46 8.98 -1.68
N SER A 174 3.44 9.80 -1.48
CA SER A 174 2.16 9.67 -2.18
C SER A 174 1.73 11.00 -2.80
N TYR A 175 1.06 10.92 -3.95
CA TYR A 175 0.62 12.09 -4.71
C TYR A 175 -0.87 11.97 -5.05
N PRO A 176 -1.66 13.05 -4.97
CA PRO A 176 -2.99 13.08 -5.55
C PRO A 176 -2.89 12.80 -7.05
N ALA A 177 -3.56 11.76 -7.52
CA ALA A 177 -3.56 11.35 -8.92
C ALA A 177 -4.95 10.78 -9.27
N PRO A 178 -5.91 11.65 -9.63
CA PRO A 178 -7.28 11.24 -9.89
C PRO A 178 -7.42 10.32 -11.11
N ASP A 179 -6.45 10.35 -12.00
CA ASP A 179 -6.34 9.51 -13.19
C ASP A 179 -4.90 9.01 -13.39
N PHE A 180 -4.75 8.04 -14.29
CA PHE A 180 -3.46 7.43 -14.56
C PHE A 180 -2.46 8.38 -15.23
N THR A 181 -2.91 9.29 -16.06
CA THR A 181 -2.05 10.31 -16.71
C THR A 181 -1.38 11.20 -15.66
N THR A 182 -2.13 11.59 -14.63
CA THR A 182 -1.59 12.34 -13.50
C THR A 182 -0.60 11.49 -12.69
N ALA A 183 -0.87 10.19 -12.52
CA ALA A 183 0.05 9.27 -11.86
C ALA A 183 1.36 9.14 -12.65
N GLU A 184 1.29 8.97 -13.97
CA GLU A 184 2.47 8.96 -14.85
C GLU A 184 3.29 10.25 -14.75
N TYR A 185 2.62 11.39 -14.74
CA TYR A 185 3.30 12.68 -14.59
C TYR A 185 4.16 12.70 -13.31
N TYR A 186 3.61 12.32 -12.16
CA TYR A 186 4.36 12.30 -10.91
C TYR A 186 5.46 11.25 -10.90
N LEU A 187 5.22 10.08 -11.49
CA LEU A 187 6.22 9.03 -11.64
C LEU A 187 7.43 9.54 -12.42
N PHE A 188 7.20 10.08 -13.62
CA PHE A 188 8.28 10.59 -14.47
C PHE A 188 8.95 11.84 -13.89
N LEU A 189 8.19 12.70 -13.20
CA LEU A 189 8.74 13.83 -12.47
C LEU A 189 9.71 13.36 -11.38
N ALA A 190 9.36 12.33 -10.62
CA ALA A 190 10.23 11.76 -9.58
C ALA A 190 11.51 11.16 -10.19
N VAL A 191 11.37 10.34 -11.24
CA VAL A 191 12.51 9.75 -11.98
C VAL A 191 13.46 10.84 -12.48
N LYS A 192 12.91 11.90 -13.09
CA LYS A 192 13.68 13.06 -13.59
C LYS A 192 14.37 13.83 -12.46
N ARG A 193 13.67 14.09 -11.35
CA ARG A 193 14.22 14.84 -10.20
C ARG A 193 15.34 14.09 -9.50
N LEU A 194 15.24 12.78 -9.44
CA LEU A 194 16.25 11.90 -8.87
C LEU A 194 17.38 11.54 -9.86
N GLN A 195 17.32 12.07 -11.09
CA GLN A 195 18.30 11.83 -12.16
C GLN A 195 18.50 10.33 -12.45
N ILE A 196 17.43 9.55 -12.34
CA ILE A 196 17.43 8.13 -12.66
C ILE A 196 17.31 7.96 -14.17
N ASN A 197 18.15 7.09 -14.74
CA ASN A 197 18.05 6.77 -16.17
C ASN A 197 16.81 5.89 -16.44
N PRO A 198 15.79 6.39 -17.13
CA PRO A 198 14.57 5.62 -17.39
C PRO A 198 14.81 4.39 -18.28
N GLU A 199 15.79 4.45 -19.21
CA GLU A 199 16.11 3.32 -20.11
C GLU A 199 16.76 2.14 -19.37
N ALA A 200 17.33 2.39 -18.19
CA ALA A 200 17.97 1.38 -17.34
C ALA A 200 17.14 1.07 -16.08
N SER A 201 15.83 1.35 -16.09
CA SER A 201 14.96 1.21 -14.93
C SER A 201 13.64 0.53 -15.32
N ALA A 202 13.18 -0.37 -14.48
CA ALA A 202 11.85 -0.96 -14.58
C ALA A 202 10.94 -0.42 -13.47
N VAL A 203 9.68 -0.18 -13.80
CA VAL A 203 8.65 0.22 -12.84
C VAL A 203 7.75 -0.98 -12.55
N TRP A 204 7.64 -1.35 -11.29
CA TRP A 204 6.78 -2.43 -10.83
C TRP A 204 5.51 -1.84 -10.21
N PHE A 205 4.35 -2.18 -10.77
CA PHE A 205 3.06 -1.78 -10.21
C PHE A 205 2.47 -2.90 -9.36
N ARG A 206 2.09 -2.59 -8.12
CA ARG A 206 1.36 -3.50 -7.24
C ARG A 206 -0.12 -3.60 -7.62
N THR A 207 -0.69 -2.50 -8.11
CA THR A 207 -2.06 -2.45 -8.62
C THR A 207 -2.08 -2.91 -10.08
N PRO A 208 -3.11 -3.67 -10.51
CA PRO A 208 -3.25 -4.04 -11.91
C PRO A 208 -3.38 -2.80 -12.79
N LEU A 209 -2.68 -2.79 -13.89
CA LEU A 209 -2.81 -1.79 -14.94
C LEU A 209 -3.70 -2.32 -16.07
N GLY A 210 -4.47 -1.43 -16.67
CA GLY A 210 -5.17 -1.72 -17.91
C GLY A 210 -4.22 -1.71 -19.12
N PRO A 211 -4.59 -2.34 -20.25
CA PRO A 211 -3.73 -2.38 -21.45
C PRO A 211 -3.37 -1.02 -22.04
N ALA A 212 -4.20 0.02 -21.78
CA ALA A 212 -3.91 1.38 -22.21
C ALA A 212 -2.86 2.04 -21.31
N GLU A 213 -2.95 1.81 -20.00
CA GLU A 213 -2.03 2.30 -18.99
C GLU A 213 -0.64 1.66 -19.14
N GLU A 214 -0.58 0.35 -19.38
CA GLU A 214 0.68 -0.33 -19.67
C GLU A 214 1.37 0.26 -20.90
N ARG A 215 0.63 0.47 -21.99
CA ARG A 215 1.20 1.04 -23.22
C ARG A 215 1.71 2.47 -23.06
N SER A 216 1.12 3.27 -22.16
CA SER A 216 1.56 4.66 -21.96
C SER A 216 2.91 4.73 -21.25
N LEU A 217 3.24 3.78 -20.38
CA LEU A 217 4.53 3.70 -19.69
C LEU A 217 5.73 3.38 -20.62
N TYR A 218 5.49 2.85 -21.82
CA TYR A 218 6.54 2.48 -22.79
C TYR A 218 6.75 3.53 -23.90
N ARG A 219 6.19 4.73 -23.78
CA ARG A 219 6.37 5.85 -24.72
C ARG A 219 7.42 6.84 -24.24
#